data_2bed74eba70dce20f02f7beab985f70b
#
_entry.id   2bed74eba70dce20f02f7beab985f70b
#
_cell.length_a   1.000
_cell.length_b   1.000
_cell.length_c   1.000
_cell.angle_alpha   90.00
_cell.angle_beta   90.00
_cell.angle_gamma   90.00
#
_symmetry.space_group_name_H-M   'P 1'
#
loop_
_entity.id
_entity.type
_entity.pdbx_description
1 polymer ?
#
loop_
_entity_poly.entity_id
_entity_poly.type
_entity_poly.pdbx_seq_one_letter_code
_entity_poly.pdbx_strand_id
1 'polypeptide(L)'
;MRFILSNFFILLFFISSPVYAESFYKKFSIKVSGIKIGELIWIFVIDDNNYTGWGESAPGESENAGTVEIVKDHLQNFISTGIKNKSIHELYNRSLEMKIPPCAYASLDMALWDLMAKKANKPLYKYLGLPKPSQPTSVTIGINPVDIIRERIPLILKDNKFKSLKVKLGNPLGIDADKEMFNEVYEMSKNYNVKLRVDANGGWDVNQTLDMMDWLNEREVDYIEQPIKEGDESDLKYIFERRKMPIYLDESCRYAKQIPLWAKYVDGINLKLMKCGGITEGLKIINTARAHGLKTMIGCMSESSVSIAASASISGIIDYIDLDSHYNLNPDPSTGTNLIDGITSLSNNPGHGGELKKTY
;
A
#
# COMPACT_ATOMS: atom_id res chain seq x y z
N MET A 1 3.66 2.00 28.94
CA MET A 1 5.05 1.61 29.20
C MET A 1 5.93 2.46 28.27
N ARG A 2 6.66 3.43 28.85
CA ARG A 2 7.58 4.27 28.07
C ARG A 2 8.82 3.44 27.78
N PHE A 3 8.95 2.89 26.57
CA PHE A 3 10.24 2.43 26.09
C PHE A 3 11.01 3.64 25.56
N ILE A 4 11.98 4.09 26.33
CA ILE A 4 12.92 5.12 25.92
C ILE A 4 13.92 4.42 25.00
N LEU A 5 13.99 4.88 23.76
CA LEU A 5 15.02 4.49 22.82
C LEU A 5 16.36 5.08 23.30
N SER A 6 17.07 4.36 24.18
CA SER A 6 18.41 4.74 24.60
C SER A 6 19.42 4.16 23.64
N ASN A 7 20.31 4.99 23.17
CA ASN A 7 21.48 4.66 22.35
C ASN A 7 21.18 4.13 20.94
N PHE A 8 20.89 5.04 20.00
CA PHE A 8 20.85 4.75 18.57
C PHE A 8 22.02 5.42 17.87
N PHE A 9 22.88 4.64 17.25
CA PHE A 9 23.67 5.10 16.10
C PHE A 9 22.79 4.91 14.87
N ILE A 10 22.47 6.00 14.18
CA ILE A 10 21.80 5.94 12.89
C ILE A 10 22.89 6.12 11.85
N LEU A 11 23.29 5.03 11.25
CA LEU A 11 24.07 5.05 10.03
C LEU A 11 23.06 4.98 8.88
N LEU A 12 22.71 6.15 8.36
CA LEU A 12 21.94 6.25 7.14
C LEU A 12 22.87 6.04 5.96
N PHE A 13 22.97 4.81 5.49
CA PHE A 13 23.44 4.58 4.15
C PHE A 13 22.26 4.81 3.19
N PHE A 14 22.20 6.02 2.66
CA PHE A 14 21.47 6.22 1.43
C PHE A 14 22.25 5.51 0.34
N ILE A 15 21.76 4.38 -0.13
CA ILE A 15 22.24 3.79 -1.35
C ILE A 15 21.70 4.65 -2.50
N SER A 16 22.25 5.82 -2.62
CA SER A 16 22.02 6.72 -3.74
C SER A 16 23.32 7.42 -4.09
N SER A 17 24.26 6.69 -4.71
CA SER A 17 25.06 7.38 -5.69
C SER A 17 24.24 7.42 -6.99
N PRO A 18 24.29 8.49 -7.78
CA PRO A 18 23.60 8.54 -9.09
C PRO A 18 23.95 7.35 -9.99
N VAL A 19 25.16 6.82 -9.85
CA VAL A 19 25.64 5.63 -10.58
C VAL A 19 24.98 4.34 -10.07
N TYR A 20 24.74 4.23 -8.77
CA TYR A 20 24.02 3.09 -8.19
C TYR A 20 22.53 3.15 -8.45
N ALA A 21 21.91 4.33 -8.34
CA ALA A 21 20.52 4.54 -8.66
C ALA A 21 20.23 4.22 -10.14
N GLU A 22 21.07 4.68 -11.10
CA GLU A 22 20.91 4.33 -12.50
C GLU A 22 21.11 2.84 -12.80
N SER A 23 22.10 2.19 -12.18
CA SER A 23 22.32 0.76 -12.37
C SER A 23 21.25 -0.08 -11.66
N PHE A 24 20.82 0.35 -10.48
CA PHE A 24 19.74 -0.25 -9.73
C PHE A 24 18.42 -0.10 -10.48
N TYR A 25 18.12 1.09 -10.99
CA TYR A 25 16.95 1.41 -11.79
C TYR A 25 16.87 0.59 -13.08
N LYS A 26 17.97 0.46 -13.82
CA LYS A 26 18.04 -0.41 -15.01
C LYS A 26 17.86 -1.88 -14.68
N LYS A 27 18.27 -2.32 -13.50
CA LYS A 27 18.18 -3.70 -13.02
C LYS A 27 16.79 -4.07 -12.51
N PHE A 28 16.06 -3.09 -11.98
CA PHE A 28 14.69 -3.22 -11.44
C PHE A 28 13.64 -2.57 -12.30
N SER A 29 13.96 -2.24 -13.57
CA SER A 29 12.96 -1.76 -14.51
C SER A 29 11.84 -2.80 -14.61
N ILE A 30 10.68 -2.44 -14.11
CA ILE A 30 9.50 -3.28 -14.18
C ILE A 30 9.01 -3.21 -15.60
N LYS A 31 9.04 -4.34 -16.29
CA LYS A 31 8.27 -4.52 -17.50
C LYS A 31 6.82 -4.85 -17.12
N VAL A 32 6.10 -3.87 -16.66
CA VAL A 32 4.66 -3.90 -16.66
C VAL A 32 4.22 -2.85 -17.66
N SER A 33 3.90 -3.29 -18.88
CA SER A 33 3.26 -2.48 -19.93
C SER A 33 3.87 -1.09 -20.17
N GLY A 34 5.21 -0.98 -20.15
CA GLY A 34 5.92 0.27 -20.51
C GLY A 34 5.83 1.39 -19.48
N ILE A 35 5.20 1.18 -18.32
CA ILE A 35 5.15 2.15 -17.23
C ILE A 35 6.41 2.01 -16.40
N LYS A 36 7.19 3.08 -16.31
CA LYS A 36 8.29 3.23 -15.39
C LYS A 36 7.71 3.36 -13.99
N ILE A 37 7.90 2.34 -13.13
CA ILE A 37 7.52 2.43 -11.73
C ILE A 37 8.62 3.18 -11.00
N GLY A 38 8.23 4.11 -10.10
CA GLY A 38 9.12 5.05 -9.48
C GLY A 38 10.27 4.42 -8.69
N GLU A 39 11.25 5.23 -8.37
CA GLU A 39 12.43 4.86 -7.60
C GLU A 39 12.04 4.56 -6.14
N LEU A 40 12.67 3.55 -5.52
CA LEU A 40 12.46 3.18 -4.14
C LEU A 40 13.65 3.62 -3.29
N ILE A 41 13.38 3.98 -2.04
CA ILE A 41 14.40 4.26 -1.04
C ILE A 41 14.25 3.26 0.10
N TRP A 42 15.31 2.49 0.37
CA TRP A 42 15.38 1.68 1.57
C TRP A 42 16.17 2.40 2.64
N ILE A 43 15.68 2.35 3.86
CA ILE A 43 16.41 2.81 5.02
C ILE A 43 16.54 1.68 6.03
N PHE A 44 17.59 1.75 6.83
CA PHE A 44 17.73 0.90 7.99
C PHE A 44 18.19 1.72 9.19
N VAL A 45 17.76 1.27 10.36
CA VAL A 45 18.13 1.84 11.65
C VAL A 45 18.88 0.78 12.43
N ILE A 46 20.07 1.10 12.88
CA ILE A 46 20.90 0.20 13.73
C ILE A 46 20.95 0.76 15.13
N ASP A 47 20.72 -0.08 16.14
CA ASP A 47 20.92 0.30 17.54
C ASP A 47 22.33 -0.10 18.06
N ASP A 48 22.66 0.31 19.28
CA ASP A 48 23.96 0.05 19.92
C ASP A 48 24.25 -1.45 20.13
N ASN A 49 23.25 -2.32 20.02
CA ASN A 49 23.39 -3.78 20.11
C ASN A 49 23.39 -4.46 18.72
N ASN A 50 23.56 -3.68 17.65
CA ASN A 50 23.56 -4.14 16.26
C ASN A 50 22.25 -4.77 15.77
N TYR A 51 21.11 -4.51 16.43
CA TYR A 51 19.81 -4.82 15.84
C TYR A 51 19.52 -3.86 14.71
N THR A 52 19.08 -4.40 13.57
CA THR A 52 18.79 -3.61 12.38
C THR A 52 17.31 -3.68 12.04
N GLY A 53 16.63 -2.52 12.01
CA GLY A 53 15.28 -2.38 11.50
C GLY A 53 15.26 -1.84 10.08
N TRP A 54 14.44 -2.42 9.22
CA TRP A 54 14.30 -2.05 7.81
C TRP A 54 13.00 -1.30 7.53
N GLY A 55 13.07 -0.35 6.60
CA GLY A 55 11.92 0.35 6.06
C GLY A 55 12.16 0.79 4.63
N GLU A 56 11.10 1.18 3.96
CA GLU A 56 11.10 1.54 2.55
C GLU A 56 10.21 2.75 2.32
N SER A 57 10.61 3.62 1.40
CA SER A 57 9.79 4.69 0.83
C SER A 57 9.61 4.45 -0.66
N ALA A 58 8.39 4.60 -1.13
CA ALA A 58 8.02 4.58 -2.53
C ALA A 58 7.46 5.96 -2.91
N PRO A 59 8.33 6.92 -3.29
CA PRO A 59 7.88 8.24 -3.72
C PRO A 59 7.11 8.16 -5.04
N GLY A 60 6.20 9.10 -5.26
CA GLY A 60 5.41 9.18 -6.48
C GLY A 60 4.64 10.49 -6.57
N GLU A 61 4.31 10.89 -7.79
CA GLU A 61 3.55 12.13 -8.04
C GLU A 61 2.12 12.04 -7.49
N SER A 62 1.50 10.87 -7.56
CA SER A 62 0.14 10.64 -7.05
C SER A 62 -0.01 10.94 -5.54
N GLU A 63 1.09 10.87 -4.80
CA GLU A 63 1.11 11.15 -3.36
C GLU A 63 1.69 12.54 -3.04
N ASN A 64 1.92 13.38 -4.04
CA ASN A 64 2.56 14.70 -3.89
C ASN A 64 3.91 14.63 -3.16
N ALA A 65 4.60 13.50 -3.27
CA ALA A 65 5.85 13.26 -2.57
C ALA A 65 7.08 13.75 -3.35
N GLY A 66 6.92 13.95 -4.64
CA GLY A 66 8.01 14.35 -5.54
C GLY A 66 8.95 13.18 -5.88
N THR A 67 10.20 13.54 -6.17
CA THR A 67 11.24 12.59 -6.56
C THR A 67 11.91 11.93 -5.35
N VAL A 68 12.72 10.90 -5.62
CA VAL A 68 13.59 10.24 -4.62
C VAL A 68 14.47 11.26 -3.88
N GLU A 69 15.04 12.23 -4.59
CA GLU A 69 15.92 13.25 -4.00
C GLU A 69 15.16 14.12 -3.01
N ILE A 70 13.96 14.56 -3.35
CA ILE A 70 13.09 15.36 -2.47
C ILE A 70 12.76 14.58 -1.19
N VAL A 71 12.35 13.32 -1.34
CA VAL A 71 12.02 12.44 -0.21
C VAL A 71 13.23 12.20 0.69
N LYS A 72 14.40 11.98 0.08
CA LYS A 72 15.67 11.81 0.78
C LYS A 72 16.03 13.05 1.58
N ASP A 73 15.93 14.25 0.98
CA ASP A 73 16.25 15.50 1.65
C ASP A 73 15.32 15.76 2.84
N HIS A 74 14.03 15.47 2.70
CA HIS A 74 13.08 15.53 3.81
C HIS A 74 13.45 14.59 4.95
N LEU A 75 13.81 13.33 4.64
CA LEU A 75 14.26 12.37 5.64
C LEU A 75 15.53 12.82 6.34
N GLN A 76 16.53 13.27 5.59
CA GLN A 76 17.80 13.76 6.14
C GLN A 76 17.57 14.95 7.08
N ASN A 77 16.78 15.92 6.64
CA ASN A 77 16.41 17.07 7.45
C ASN A 77 15.69 16.64 8.74
N PHE A 78 14.69 15.76 8.63
CA PHE A 78 13.98 15.24 9.79
C PHE A 78 14.92 14.57 10.81
N ILE A 79 15.81 13.70 10.33
CA ILE A 79 16.74 12.96 11.17
C ILE A 79 17.78 13.89 11.81
N SER A 80 18.27 14.90 11.09
CA SER A 80 19.23 15.89 11.60
C SER A 80 18.71 16.66 12.81
N THR A 81 17.39 16.78 12.96
CA THR A 81 16.75 17.40 14.11
C THR A 81 16.83 16.57 15.41
N GLY A 82 17.41 15.36 15.32
CA GLY A 82 17.62 14.44 16.45
C GLY A 82 16.41 13.54 16.70
N ILE A 83 16.58 12.24 16.48
CA ILE A 83 15.55 11.23 16.75
C ILE A 83 15.88 10.38 17.98
N LYS A 84 17.09 10.53 18.51
CA LYS A 84 17.56 9.84 19.71
C LYS A 84 16.70 10.17 20.93
N ASN A 85 16.40 9.17 21.76
CA ASN A 85 15.62 9.29 22.99
C ASN A 85 14.15 9.74 22.81
N LYS A 86 13.59 9.61 21.60
CA LYS A 86 12.18 9.86 21.32
C LYS A 86 11.45 8.55 21.11
N SER A 87 10.19 8.51 21.50
CA SER A 87 9.29 7.39 21.16
C SER A 87 8.88 7.48 19.70
N ILE A 88 8.45 6.35 19.12
CA ILE A 88 7.90 6.32 17.76
C ILE A 88 6.73 7.32 17.60
N HIS A 89 5.86 7.41 18.60
CA HIS A 89 4.73 8.35 18.58
C HIS A 89 5.14 9.82 18.65
N GLU A 90 6.19 10.17 19.40
CA GLU A 90 6.74 11.53 19.41
C GLU A 90 7.35 11.88 18.05
N LEU A 91 8.05 10.94 17.41
CA LEU A 91 8.61 11.11 16.07
C LEU A 91 7.51 11.26 15.02
N TYR A 92 6.45 10.45 15.11
CA TYR A 92 5.29 10.56 14.23
C TYR A 92 4.64 11.95 14.33
N ASN A 93 4.32 12.44 15.55
CA ASN A 93 3.71 13.75 15.72
C ASN A 93 4.59 14.86 15.16
N ARG A 94 5.89 14.79 15.40
CA ARG A 94 6.86 15.74 14.87
C ARG A 94 6.94 15.70 13.33
N SER A 95 6.82 14.53 12.71
CA SER A 95 6.81 14.45 11.25
C SER A 95 5.63 15.21 10.63
N LEU A 96 4.47 15.19 11.32
CA LEU A 96 3.30 15.97 10.91
C LEU A 96 3.54 17.49 11.10
N GLU A 97 4.13 17.90 12.23
CA GLU A 97 4.48 19.30 12.50
C GLU A 97 5.46 19.85 11.46
N MET A 98 6.45 19.05 11.09
CA MET A 98 7.47 19.40 10.08
C MET A 98 6.97 19.21 8.63
N LYS A 99 5.74 18.74 8.43
CA LYS A 99 5.15 18.45 7.11
C LYS A 99 6.04 17.55 6.25
N ILE A 100 6.61 16.52 6.88
CA ILE A 100 7.39 15.51 6.15
C ILE A 100 6.44 14.72 5.23
N PRO A 101 6.77 14.51 3.95
CA PRO A 101 5.95 13.68 3.07
C PRO A 101 5.65 12.31 3.69
N PRO A 102 4.40 11.84 3.66
CA PRO A 102 4.03 10.59 4.34
C PRO A 102 4.88 9.40 3.92
N CYS A 103 5.16 9.21 2.63
CA CYS A 103 6.00 8.12 2.15
C CYS A 103 7.44 8.21 2.69
N ALA A 104 7.98 9.43 2.88
CA ALA A 104 9.29 9.62 3.49
C ALA A 104 9.29 9.15 4.94
N TYR A 105 8.31 9.60 5.74
CA TYR A 105 8.23 9.22 7.14
C TYR A 105 7.87 7.73 7.31
N ALA A 106 7.07 7.15 6.41
CA ALA A 106 6.69 5.74 6.43
C ALA A 106 7.92 4.81 6.49
N SER A 107 8.99 5.13 5.75
CA SER A 107 10.21 4.33 5.77
C SER A 107 10.87 4.31 7.17
N LEU A 108 10.94 5.45 7.84
CA LEU A 108 11.49 5.53 9.19
C LEU A 108 10.58 4.85 10.21
N ASP A 109 9.28 5.06 10.13
CA ASP A 109 8.28 4.44 11.01
C ASP A 109 8.34 2.91 10.94
N MET A 110 8.36 2.35 9.72
CA MET A 110 8.50 0.91 9.50
C MET A 110 9.81 0.37 10.09
N ALA A 111 10.94 1.05 9.84
CA ALA A 111 12.25 0.63 10.35
C ALA A 111 12.29 0.64 11.88
N LEU A 112 11.66 1.62 12.52
CA LEU A 112 11.60 1.70 13.98
C LEU A 112 10.72 0.59 14.58
N TRP A 113 9.56 0.32 14.00
CA TRP A 113 8.70 -0.78 14.45
C TRP A 113 9.36 -2.15 14.25
N ASP A 114 10.04 -2.36 13.12
CA ASP A 114 10.81 -3.57 12.84
C ASP A 114 11.92 -3.77 13.88
N LEU A 115 12.69 -2.72 14.16
CA LEU A 115 13.74 -2.72 15.19
C LEU A 115 13.18 -3.09 16.56
N MET A 116 12.07 -2.48 16.98
CA MET A 116 11.46 -2.75 18.28
C MET A 116 10.98 -4.20 18.40
N ALA A 117 10.40 -4.74 17.34
CA ALA A 117 9.97 -6.14 17.31
C ALA A 117 11.16 -7.10 17.35
N LYS A 118 12.26 -6.80 16.65
CA LYS A 118 13.51 -7.56 16.69
C LYS A 118 14.14 -7.55 18.08
N LYS A 119 14.21 -6.39 18.73
CA LYS A 119 14.68 -6.27 20.13
C LYS A 119 13.82 -7.06 21.11
N ALA A 120 12.52 -7.13 20.87
CA ALA A 120 11.61 -7.95 21.67
C ALA A 120 11.65 -9.45 21.31
N ASN A 121 12.47 -9.83 20.32
CA ASN A 121 12.54 -11.20 19.76
C ASN A 121 11.17 -11.74 19.36
N LYS A 122 10.35 -10.91 18.68
CA LYS A 122 9.00 -11.28 18.22
C LYS A 122 8.78 -10.86 16.77
N PRO A 123 8.01 -11.64 15.98
CA PRO A 123 7.46 -11.14 14.73
C PRO A 123 6.63 -9.87 14.99
N LEU A 124 6.67 -8.90 14.07
CA LEU A 124 6.04 -7.61 14.27
C LEU A 124 4.53 -7.72 14.54
N TYR A 125 3.81 -8.56 13.79
CA TYR A 125 2.38 -8.76 14.05
C TYR A 125 2.09 -9.23 15.49
N LYS A 126 2.90 -10.17 16.04
CA LYS A 126 2.78 -10.61 17.43
C LYS A 126 3.19 -9.53 18.43
N TYR A 127 4.21 -8.73 18.10
CA TYR A 127 4.63 -7.60 18.93
C TYR A 127 3.51 -6.56 19.07
N LEU A 128 2.76 -6.35 17.98
CA LEU A 128 1.59 -5.48 17.93
C LEU A 128 0.31 -6.12 18.52
N GLY A 129 0.35 -7.40 18.89
CA GLY A 129 -0.82 -8.12 19.42
C GLY A 129 -1.83 -8.51 18.35
N LEU A 130 -1.41 -8.60 17.08
CA LEU A 130 -2.26 -8.90 15.93
C LEU A 130 -2.13 -10.36 15.47
N PRO A 131 -3.16 -10.94 14.82
CA PRO A 131 -3.04 -12.21 14.12
C PRO A 131 -2.27 -12.06 12.80
N LYS A 132 -1.89 -13.19 12.20
CA LYS A 132 -1.41 -13.21 10.82
C LYS A 132 -2.52 -12.87 9.84
N PRO A 133 -2.17 -12.39 8.63
CA PRO A 133 -3.14 -12.25 7.53
C PRO A 133 -3.85 -13.58 7.27
N SER A 134 -5.15 -13.52 7.04
CA SER A 134 -5.98 -14.68 6.68
C SER A 134 -6.81 -14.45 5.42
N GLN A 135 -6.90 -13.21 4.96
CA GLN A 135 -7.58 -12.84 3.73
C GLN A 135 -6.63 -12.89 2.53
N PRO A 136 -7.09 -13.38 1.37
CA PRO A 136 -6.27 -13.39 0.17
C PRO A 136 -6.01 -11.96 -0.34
N THR A 137 -4.81 -11.74 -0.85
CA THR A 137 -4.49 -10.51 -1.58
C THR A 137 -5.11 -10.52 -2.97
N SER A 138 -5.47 -9.33 -3.47
CA SER A 138 -5.72 -9.13 -4.89
C SER A 138 -4.41 -9.14 -5.66
N VAL A 139 -4.52 -9.34 -6.97
CA VAL A 139 -3.50 -8.92 -7.94
C VAL A 139 -4.08 -7.85 -8.84
N THR A 140 -3.31 -6.79 -9.06
CA THR A 140 -3.77 -5.60 -9.78
C THR A 140 -3.61 -5.76 -11.28
N ILE A 141 -4.69 -5.50 -12.01
CA ILE A 141 -4.74 -5.35 -13.45
C ILE A 141 -4.83 -3.86 -13.77
N GLY A 142 -3.73 -3.29 -14.25
CA GLY A 142 -3.69 -1.88 -14.66
C GLY A 142 -4.52 -1.60 -15.91
N ILE A 143 -4.82 -0.32 -16.17
CA ILE A 143 -5.45 0.11 -17.41
C ILE A 143 -4.53 -0.24 -18.58
N ASN A 144 -4.98 -1.12 -19.45
CA ASN A 144 -4.23 -1.61 -20.60
C ASN A 144 -5.15 -1.84 -21.81
N PRO A 145 -4.62 -1.84 -23.03
CA PRO A 145 -5.32 -2.33 -24.20
C PRO A 145 -5.78 -3.79 -24.02
N VAL A 146 -6.90 -4.13 -24.66
CA VAL A 146 -7.54 -5.45 -24.53
C VAL A 146 -6.62 -6.61 -24.94
N ASP A 147 -5.78 -6.43 -25.97
CA ASP A 147 -4.78 -7.41 -26.39
C ASP A 147 -3.77 -7.75 -25.28
N ILE A 148 -3.31 -6.75 -24.55
CA ILE A 148 -2.43 -6.95 -23.38
C ILE A 148 -3.16 -7.68 -22.25
N ILE A 149 -4.45 -7.40 -22.04
CA ILE A 149 -5.26 -8.12 -21.04
C ILE A 149 -5.36 -9.60 -21.39
N ARG A 150 -5.60 -9.92 -22.66
CA ARG A 150 -5.68 -11.32 -23.16
C ARG A 150 -4.40 -12.10 -22.92
N GLU A 151 -3.25 -11.45 -23.03
CA GLU A 151 -1.96 -12.09 -22.76
C GLU A 151 -1.71 -12.28 -21.26
N ARG A 152 -2.07 -11.29 -20.44
CA ARG A 152 -1.70 -11.24 -19.00
C ARG A 152 -2.59 -12.10 -18.11
N ILE A 153 -3.91 -12.09 -18.30
CA ILE A 153 -4.85 -12.78 -17.40
C ILE A 153 -4.54 -14.29 -17.31
N PRO A 154 -4.31 -15.03 -18.40
CA PRO A 154 -3.96 -16.45 -18.31
C PRO A 154 -2.64 -16.69 -17.55
N LEU A 155 -1.66 -15.81 -17.71
CA LEU A 155 -0.38 -15.93 -17.01
C LEU A 155 -0.53 -15.73 -15.49
N ILE A 156 -1.41 -14.81 -15.09
CA ILE A 156 -1.69 -14.53 -13.67
C ILE A 156 -2.48 -15.67 -13.03
N LEU A 157 -3.46 -16.22 -13.75
CA LEU A 157 -4.41 -17.17 -13.18
C LEU A 157 -4.03 -18.65 -13.35
N LYS A 158 -3.06 -18.97 -14.21
CA LYS A 158 -2.73 -20.37 -14.60
C LYS A 158 -2.43 -21.30 -13.41
N ASP A 159 -1.82 -20.77 -12.35
CA ASP A 159 -1.38 -21.56 -11.16
C ASP A 159 -2.38 -21.48 -10.01
N ASN A 160 -3.53 -20.81 -10.18
CA ASN A 160 -4.55 -20.57 -9.14
C ASN A 160 -3.98 -19.94 -7.85
N LYS A 161 -2.87 -19.22 -7.95
CA LYS A 161 -2.20 -18.58 -6.81
C LYS A 161 -3.01 -17.42 -6.23
N PHE A 162 -3.69 -16.66 -7.10
CA PHE A 162 -4.48 -15.51 -6.71
C PHE A 162 -5.96 -15.87 -6.64
N LYS A 163 -6.67 -15.31 -5.66
CA LYS A 163 -8.09 -15.53 -5.40
C LYS A 163 -8.94 -14.30 -5.69
N SER A 164 -8.31 -13.18 -6.01
CA SER A 164 -8.99 -11.95 -6.42
C SER A 164 -8.13 -11.11 -7.36
N LEU A 165 -8.81 -10.43 -8.28
CA LEU A 165 -8.23 -9.45 -9.19
C LEU A 165 -8.79 -8.07 -8.82
N LYS A 166 -7.92 -7.06 -8.73
CA LYS A 166 -8.32 -5.65 -8.66
C LYS A 166 -8.09 -5.02 -10.03
N VAL A 167 -9.16 -4.57 -10.67
CA VAL A 167 -9.12 -3.97 -12.00
C VAL A 167 -9.12 -2.46 -11.87
N LYS A 168 -8.06 -1.83 -12.36
CA LYS A 168 -7.95 -0.37 -12.43
C LYS A 168 -8.83 0.15 -13.57
N LEU A 169 -9.70 1.10 -13.24
CA LEU A 169 -10.59 1.82 -14.15
C LEU A 169 -10.35 3.33 -14.02
N GLY A 170 -11.23 4.14 -14.60
CA GLY A 170 -11.01 5.58 -14.71
C GLY A 170 -10.15 5.93 -15.91
N ASN A 171 -10.34 5.20 -17.01
CA ASN A 171 -9.61 5.44 -18.26
C ASN A 171 -9.86 6.85 -18.79
N PRO A 172 -8.81 7.62 -19.16
CA PRO A 172 -8.98 8.94 -19.76
C PRO A 172 -9.84 8.96 -21.05
N LEU A 173 -10.01 7.81 -21.70
CA LEU A 173 -10.89 7.65 -22.86
C LEU A 173 -12.37 7.48 -22.49
N GLY A 174 -12.69 7.43 -21.18
CA GLY A 174 -14.04 7.37 -20.65
C GLY A 174 -14.52 5.97 -20.28
N ILE A 175 -15.76 5.89 -19.78
CA ILE A 175 -16.36 4.67 -19.21
C ILE A 175 -16.58 3.55 -20.23
N ASP A 176 -16.70 3.86 -21.51
CA ASP A 176 -16.84 2.82 -22.54
C ASP A 176 -15.54 2.02 -22.70
N ALA A 177 -14.38 2.69 -22.62
CA ALA A 177 -13.08 2.03 -22.59
C ALA A 177 -12.86 1.23 -21.30
N ASP A 178 -13.35 1.73 -20.16
CA ASP A 178 -13.36 0.99 -18.91
C ASP A 178 -14.19 -0.29 -19.02
N LYS A 179 -15.40 -0.20 -19.59
CA LYS A 179 -16.30 -1.35 -19.79
C LYS A 179 -15.71 -2.37 -20.75
N GLU A 180 -15.08 -1.93 -21.84
CA GLU A 180 -14.44 -2.83 -22.82
C GLU A 180 -13.32 -3.64 -22.15
N MET A 181 -12.40 -2.95 -21.46
CA MET A 181 -11.30 -3.62 -20.78
C MET A 181 -11.78 -4.53 -19.65
N PHE A 182 -12.71 -4.05 -18.82
CA PHE A 182 -13.26 -4.86 -17.72
C PHE A 182 -13.98 -6.10 -18.22
N ASN A 183 -14.79 -6.00 -19.29
CA ASN A 183 -15.45 -7.16 -19.88
C ASN A 183 -14.46 -8.23 -20.30
N GLU A 184 -13.32 -7.86 -20.87
CA GLU A 184 -12.30 -8.83 -21.23
C GLU A 184 -11.74 -9.55 -20.01
N VAL A 185 -11.41 -8.81 -18.93
CA VAL A 185 -10.99 -9.41 -17.64
C VAL A 185 -12.06 -10.33 -17.08
N TYR A 186 -13.32 -9.89 -17.08
CA TYR A 186 -14.46 -10.63 -16.56
C TYR A 186 -14.67 -11.95 -17.32
N GLU A 187 -14.73 -11.91 -18.66
CA GLU A 187 -14.91 -13.10 -19.49
C GLU A 187 -13.77 -14.10 -19.30
N MET A 188 -12.52 -13.64 -19.28
CA MET A 188 -11.36 -14.50 -19.11
C MET A 188 -11.28 -15.10 -17.69
N SER A 189 -11.81 -14.41 -16.68
CA SER A 189 -11.79 -14.87 -15.30
C SER A 189 -12.89 -15.84 -14.92
N LYS A 190 -13.95 -15.96 -15.73
CA LYS A 190 -15.12 -16.82 -15.44
C LYS A 190 -14.80 -18.29 -15.15
N ASN A 191 -13.76 -18.82 -15.79
CA ASN A 191 -13.33 -20.20 -15.61
C ASN A 191 -12.45 -20.42 -14.38
N TYR A 192 -12.17 -19.34 -13.62
CA TYR A 192 -11.34 -19.36 -12.42
C TYR A 192 -12.18 -18.92 -11.23
N ASN A 193 -11.94 -19.53 -10.08
CA ASN A 193 -12.62 -19.13 -8.84
C ASN A 193 -11.95 -17.89 -8.25
N VAL A 194 -12.11 -16.73 -8.89
CA VAL A 194 -11.52 -15.45 -8.46
C VAL A 194 -12.62 -14.40 -8.27
N LYS A 195 -12.46 -13.54 -7.25
CA LYS A 195 -13.29 -12.39 -7.00
C LYS A 195 -12.78 -11.19 -7.78
N LEU A 196 -13.69 -10.33 -8.26
CA LEU A 196 -13.34 -9.10 -8.94
C LEU A 196 -13.59 -7.90 -8.03
N ARG A 197 -12.66 -6.97 -8.06
CA ARG A 197 -12.69 -5.69 -7.34
C ARG A 197 -12.32 -4.59 -8.31
N VAL A 198 -12.79 -3.39 -8.10
CA VAL A 198 -12.54 -2.26 -9.00
C VAL A 198 -11.98 -1.10 -8.23
N ASP A 199 -11.02 -0.42 -8.86
CA ASP A 199 -10.48 0.84 -8.40
C ASP A 199 -10.55 1.86 -9.55
N ALA A 200 -11.41 2.87 -9.40
CA ALA A 200 -11.63 3.90 -10.40
C ALA A 200 -10.63 5.05 -10.32
N ASN A 201 -9.79 5.10 -9.29
CA ASN A 201 -8.77 6.15 -9.05
C ASN A 201 -9.29 7.59 -9.23
N GLY A 202 -10.56 7.83 -8.83
CA GLY A 202 -11.20 9.14 -8.96
C GLY A 202 -11.51 9.54 -10.40
N GLY A 203 -11.57 8.60 -11.31
CA GLY A 203 -11.72 8.87 -12.75
C GLY A 203 -13.15 9.11 -13.22
N TRP A 204 -14.18 8.99 -12.35
CA TRP A 204 -15.58 9.13 -12.72
C TRP A 204 -16.23 10.36 -12.08
N ASP A 205 -17.20 10.93 -12.78
CA ASP A 205 -18.16 11.85 -12.18
C ASP A 205 -19.31 11.09 -11.47
N VAL A 206 -20.25 11.83 -10.88
CA VAL A 206 -21.38 11.25 -10.12
C VAL A 206 -22.25 10.34 -11.00
N ASN A 207 -22.60 10.78 -12.23
CA ASN A 207 -23.47 10.01 -13.12
C ASN A 207 -22.74 8.76 -13.62
N GLN A 208 -21.50 8.91 -14.03
CA GLN A 208 -20.65 7.79 -14.44
C GLN A 208 -20.48 6.79 -13.29
N THR A 209 -20.30 7.27 -12.05
CA THR A 209 -20.20 6.40 -10.87
C THR A 209 -21.45 5.55 -10.69
N LEU A 210 -22.63 6.16 -10.75
CA LEU A 210 -23.91 5.43 -10.59
C LEU A 210 -24.14 4.43 -11.73
N ASP A 211 -23.88 4.83 -12.97
CA ASP A 211 -24.02 3.95 -14.14
C ASP A 211 -23.06 2.74 -14.05
N MET A 212 -21.80 3.01 -13.65
CA MET A 212 -20.81 1.94 -13.48
C MET A 212 -21.14 1.03 -12.30
N MET A 213 -21.70 1.57 -11.20
CA MET A 213 -22.17 0.75 -10.08
C MET A 213 -23.22 -0.25 -10.50
N ASP A 214 -24.24 0.18 -11.26
CA ASP A 214 -25.30 -0.69 -11.76
C ASP A 214 -24.70 -1.79 -12.64
N TRP A 215 -23.86 -1.41 -13.58
CA TRP A 215 -23.24 -2.30 -14.52
C TRP A 215 -22.25 -3.31 -13.89
N LEU A 216 -21.46 -2.87 -12.89
CA LEU A 216 -20.51 -3.72 -12.15
C LEU A 216 -21.22 -4.65 -11.16
N ASN A 217 -22.31 -4.20 -10.54
CA ASN A 217 -23.11 -5.01 -9.62
C ASN A 217 -23.70 -6.25 -10.32
N GLU A 218 -24.15 -6.12 -11.60
CA GLU A 218 -24.59 -7.25 -12.42
C GLU A 218 -23.48 -8.28 -12.67
N ARG A 219 -22.21 -7.91 -12.48
CA ARG A 219 -21.00 -8.74 -12.65
C ARG A 219 -20.41 -9.23 -11.34
N GLU A 220 -21.15 -9.08 -10.25
CA GLU A 220 -20.78 -9.54 -8.90
C GLU A 220 -19.42 -9.02 -8.42
N VAL A 221 -19.09 -7.74 -8.73
CA VAL A 221 -17.89 -7.07 -8.24
C VAL A 221 -18.04 -6.78 -6.74
N ASP A 222 -17.02 -7.08 -5.95
CA ASP A 222 -17.08 -6.97 -4.48
C ASP A 222 -17.28 -5.53 -4.01
N TYR A 223 -16.58 -4.56 -4.61
CA TYR A 223 -16.64 -3.13 -4.25
C TYR A 223 -16.03 -2.23 -5.35
N ILE A 224 -16.29 -0.93 -5.22
CA ILE A 224 -15.59 0.13 -5.96
C ILE A 224 -14.73 0.93 -4.99
N GLU A 225 -13.44 1.06 -5.32
CA GLU A 225 -12.48 1.93 -4.64
C GLU A 225 -12.41 3.26 -5.38
N GLN A 226 -12.39 4.37 -4.64
CA GLN A 226 -12.23 5.76 -5.07
C GLN A 226 -12.97 6.08 -6.39
N PRO A 227 -14.32 6.10 -6.40
CA PRO A 227 -15.07 6.33 -7.63
C PRO A 227 -14.89 7.75 -8.19
N ILE A 228 -14.92 8.77 -7.30
CA ILE A 228 -14.86 10.18 -7.65
C ILE A 228 -13.51 10.79 -7.24
N LYS A 229 -13.17 11.91 -7.88
CA LYS A 229 -11.91 12.61 -7.66
C LYS A 229 -11.78 13.12 -6.22
N GLU A 230 -10.55 13.09 -5.69
CA GLU A 230 -10.19 13.77 -4.43
C GLU A 230 -10.51 15.27 -4.55
N GLY A 231 -11.29 15.79 -3.59
CA GLY A 231 -11.83 17.16 -3.58
C GLY A 231 -13.32 17.25 -3.87
N ASP A 232 -13.91 16.22 -4.48
CA ASP A 232 -15.34 16.16 -4.83
C ASP A 232 -16.16 15.34 -3.81
N GLU A 233 -15.62 15.12 -2.59
CA GLU A 233 -16.25 14.27 -1.56
C GLU A 233 -17.63 14.76 -1.10
N SER A 234 -18.03 16.00 -1.39
CA SER A 234 -19.39 16.51 -1.15
C SER A 234 -20.46 15.66 -1.85
N ASP A 235 -20.10 15.00 -2.96
CA ASP A 235 -20.99 14.18 -3.76
C ASP A 235 -21.18 12.76 -3.21
N LEU A 236 -20.31 12.33 -2.29
CA LEU A 236 -20.38 10.98 -1.70
C LEU A 236 -21.73 10.70 -1.06
N LYS A 237 -22.34 11.67 -0.39
CA LYS A 237 -23.68 11.51 0.20
C LYS A 237 -24.72 11.10 -0.84
N TYR A 238 -24.75 11.80 -1.98
CA TYR A 238 -25.68 11.53 -3.05
C TYR A 238 -25.47 10.15 -3.68
N ILE A 239 -24.21 9.79 -3.91
CA ILE A 239 -23.81 8.48 -4.44
C ILE A 239 -24.18 7.38 -3.44
N PHE A 240 -23.85 7.55 -2.16
CA PHE A 240 -24.07 6.58 -1.10
C PHE A 240 -25.55 6.21 -0.92
N GLU A 241 -26.45 7.22 -0.97
CA GLU A 241 -27.91 7.01 -0.88
C GLU A 241 -28.48 6.20 -2.06
N ARG A 242 -27.76 6.12 -3.19
CA ARG A 242 -28.21 5.46 -4.44
C ARG A 242 -27.35 4.23 -4.80
N ARG A 243 -26.29 3.99 -4.02
CA ARG A 243 -25.37 2.92 -4.34
C ARG A 243 -26.02 1.54 -4.30
N LYS A 244 -25.57 0.65 -5.18
CA LYS A 244 -25.91 -0.78 -5.20
C LYS A 244 -24.80 -1.70 -4.77
N MET A 245 -23.61 -1.14 -4.55
CA MET A 245 -22.43 -1.89 -4.12
C MET A 245 -21.58 -1.05 -3.18
N PRO A 246 -20.68 -1.67 -2.39
CA PRO A 246 -19.85 -0.96 -1.43
C PRO A 246 -18.87 0.03 -2.07
N ILE A 247 -18.63 1.16 -1.37
CA ILE A 247 -17.67 2.21 -1.74
C ILE A 247 -16.54 2.25 -0.73
N TYR A 248 -15.31 2.26 -1.22
CA TYR A 248 -14.10 2.43 -0.42
C TYR A 248 -13.36 3.70 -0.84
N LEU A 249 -12.90 4.50 0.13
CA LEU A 249 -12.04 5.64 -0.15
C LEU A 249 -10.56 5.26 -0.07
N ASP A 250 -9.77 5.77 -1.00
CA ASP A 250 -8.32 5.70 -1.04
C ASP A 250 -7.71 7.10 -0.90
N GLU A 251 -7.59 7.85 -1.98
CA GLU A 251 -6.95 9.17 -2.01
C GLU A 251 -7.66 10.19 -1.11
N SER A 252 -8.96 10.13 -1.01
CA SER A 252 -9.78 11.02 -0.17
C SER A 252 -9.65 10.78 1.34
N CYS A 253 -8.96 9.71 1.76
CA CYS A 253 -8.77 9.39 3.18
C CYS A 253 -7.35 8.87 3.48
N ARG A 254 -6.44 9.79 3.81
CA ARG A 254 -5.03 9.48 4.11
C ARG A 254 -4.74 9.28 5.58
N TYR A 255 -5.56 9.86 6.47
CA TYR A 255 -5.33 9.89 7.92
C TYR A 255 -6.57 9.53 8.71
N ALA A 256 -6.38 8.94 9.88
CA ALA A 256 -7.48 8.57 10.78
C ALA A 256 -8.42 9.77 11.11
N LYS A 257 -7.87 10.98 11.23
CA LYS A 257 -8.65 12.20 11.51
C LYS A 257 -9.66 12.56 10.42
N GLN A 258 -9.51 12.04 9.20
CA GLN A 258 -10.44 12.30 8.08
C GLN A 258 -11.63 11.34 8.09
N ILE A 259 -11.49 10.15 8.68
CA ILE A 259 -12.54 9.12 8.70
C ILE A 259 -13.89 9.64 9.20
N PRO A 260 -13.97 10.39 10.31
CA PRO A 260 -15.28 10.90 10.78
C PRO A 260 -16.01 11.79 9.80
N LEU A 261 -15.29 12.43 8.86
CA LEU A 261 -15.90 13.28 7.83
C LEU A 261 -16.73 12.46 6.83
N TRP A 262 -16.26 11.26 6.50
CA TRP A 262 -16.78 10.42 5.41
C TRP A 262 -17.53 9.17 5.88
N ALA A 263 -17.39 8.79 7.16
CA ALA A 263 -17.88 7.52 7.69
C ALA A 263 -19.38 7.25 7.46
N LYS A 264 -20.19 8.29 7.24
CA LYS A 264 -21.63 8.15 6.95
C LYS A 264 -21.94 7.93 5.46
N TYR A 265 -20.95 8.04 4.60
CA TYR A 265 -21.12 8.11 3.15
C TYR A 265 -20.24 7.13 2.38
N VAL A 266 -19.61 6.18 3.10
CA VAL A 266 -18.80 5.12 2.53
C VAL A 266 -18.95 3.83 3.34
N ASP A 267 -18.55 2.71 2.76
CA ASP A 267 -18.59 1.41 3.41
C ASP A 267 -17.23 0.98 3.98
N GLY A 268 -16.17 1.60 3.51
CA GLY A 268 -14.82 1.29 3.98
C GLY A 268 -13.74 2.30 3.57
N ILE A 269 -12.55 2.07 4.10
CA ILE A 269 -11.37 2.90 3.89
C ILE A 269 -10.21 2.00 3.45
N ASN A 270 -9.51 2.40 2.38
CA ASN A 270 -8.25 1.82 1.98
C ASN A 270 -7.09 2.60 2.61
N LEU A 271 -6.33 1.96 3.48
CA LEU A 271 -5.07 2.51 3.99
C LEU A 271 -3.89 2.01 3.13
N LYS A 272 -2.88 2.85 2.97
CA LYS A 272 -1.57 2.48 2.41
C LYS A 272 -0.50 3.10 3.30
N LEU A 273 0.52 2.33 3.70
CA LEU A 273 1.56 2.85 4.61
C LEU A 273 2.27 4.06 4.01
N MET A 274 2.50 4.05 2.70
CA MET A 274 3.11 5.18 1.98
C MET A 274 2.25 6.44 2.01
N LYS A 275 0.93 6.27 1.98
CA LYS A 275 -0.04 7.38 1.96
C LYS A 275 -0.25 7.99 3.34
N CYS A 276 -0.20 7.19 4.40
CA CYS A 276 -0.51 7.63 5.76
C CYS A 276 0.72 7.92 6.65
N GLY A 277 1.92 7.54 6.21
CA GLY A 277 3.14 7.77 6.99
C GLY A 277 3.55 6.60 7.89
N GLY A 278 3.13 5.36 7.56
CA GLY A 278 3.63 4.15 8.19
C GLY A 278 2.65 3.44 9.12
N ILE A 279 3.17 2.51 9.89
CA ILE A 279 2.43 1.60 10.78
C ILE A 279 1.71 2.36 11.90
N THR A 280 2.35 3.40 12.45
CA THR A 280 1.79 4.20 13.54
C THR A 280 0.44 4.81 13.18
N GLU A 281 0.32 5.42 12.02
CA GLU A 281 -0.95 5.96 11.54
C GLU A 281 -1.87 4.88 10.99
N GLY A 282 -1.30 3.86 10.33
CA GLY A 282 -2.07 2.72 9.83
C GLY A 282 -2.91 2.06 10.93
N LEU A 283 -2.35 1.85 12.12
CA LEU A 283 -3.09 1.31 13.27
C LEU A 283 -4.18 2.27 13.77
N LYS A 284 -3.96 3.59 13.71
CA LYS A 284 -5.02 4.57 14.06
C LYS A 284 -6.15 4.54 13.04
N ILE A 285 -5.83 4.45 11.73
CA ILE A 285 -6.84 4.32 10.67
C ILE A 285 -7.70 3.08 10.90
N ILE A 286 -7.10 1.91 11.10
CA ILE A 286 -7.82 0.65 11.34
C ILE A 286 -8.77 0.79 12.53
N ASN A 287 -8.27 1.28 13.67
CA ASN A 287 -9.06 1.41 14.88
C ASN A 287 -10.19 2.42 14.73
N THR A 288 -9.93 3.56 14.08
CA THR A 288 -10.95 4.60 13.86
C THR A 288 -12.01 4.13 12.87
N ALA A 289 -11.63 3.50 11.76
CA ALA A 289 -12.58 2.95 10.80
C ALA A 289 -13.52 1.93 11.47
N ARG A 290 -12.97 0.99 12.22
CA ARG A 290 -13.77 -0.01 12.95
C ARG A 290 -14.66 0.60 14.02
N ALA A 291 -14.21 1.63 14.73
CA ALA A 291 -15.03 2.36 15.70
C ALA A 291 -16.22 3.08 15.04
N HIS A 292 -16.12 3.44 13.78
CA HIS A 292 -17.18 4.01 12.96
C HIS A 292 -18.01 2.96 12.19
N GLY A 293 -17.77 1.66 12.40
CA GLY A 293 -18.49 0.58 11.73
C GLY A 293 -18.10 0.36 10.27
N LEU A 294 -16.98 0.96 9.83
CA LEU A 294 -16.47 0.80 8.47
C LEU A 294 -15.62 -0.45 8.35
N LYS A 295 -15.63 -1.05 7.18
CA LYS A 295 -14.65 -2.05 6.77
C LYS A 295 -13.31 -1.40 6.44
N THR A 296 -12.26 -2.21 6.48
CA THR A 296 -10.90 -1.77 6.22
C THR A 296 -10.30 -2.52 5.05
N MET A 297 -9.52 -1.82 4.26
CA MET A 297 -8.69 -2.35 3.20
C MET A 297 -7.26 -1.86 3.40
N ILE A 298 -6.27 -2.67 3.03
CA ILE A 298 -4.88 -2.24 2.93
C ILE A 298 -4.38 -2.46 1.50
N GLY A 299 -3.93 -1.38 0.89
CA GLY A 299 -3.29 -1.38 -0.41
C GLY A 299 -1.79 -1.08 -0.34
N CYS A 300 -1.18 -1.01 -1.49
CA CYS A 300 0.22 -0.62 -1.66
C CYS A 300 0.38 0.35 -2.83
N MET A 301 1.56 0.97 -2.87
CA MET A 301 2.08 1.68 -4.04
C MET A 301 3.01 0.74 -4.81
N SER A 302 3.97 1.26 -5.56
CA SER A 302 5.02 0.44 -6.21
C SER A 302 6.11 0.11 -5.18
N GLU A 303 5.91 -0.94 -4.40
CA GLU A 303 6.67 -1.28 -3.20
C GLU A 303 7.34 -2.64 -3.34
N SER A 304 8.51 -2.81 -2.69
CA SER A 304 9.21 -4.10 -2.61
C SER A 304 8.71 -4.96 -1.43
N SER A 305 9.24 -6.18 -1.31
CA SER A 305 8.90 -7.08 -0.20
C SER A 305 9.18 -6.49 1.19
N VAL A 306 10.01 -5.46 1.34
CA VAL A 306 10.24 -4.79 2.64
C VAL A 306 8.96 -4.11 3.12
N SER A 307 8.40 -3.21 2.32
CA SER A 307 7.18 -2.50 2.67
C SER A 307 5.96 -3.41 2.70
N ILE A 308 5.88 -4.36 1.77
CA ILE A 308 4.80 -5.35 1.75
C ILE A 308 4.79 -6.20 3.03
N ALA A 309 5.96 -6.60 3.56
CA ALA A 309 6.05 -7.32 4.83
C ALA A 309 5.58 -6.48 6.03
N ALA A 310 5.93 -5.18 6.03
CA ALA A 310 5.45 -4.24 7.04
C ALA A 310 3.93 -4.08 6.98
N SER A 311 3.36 -3.87 5.79
CA SER A 311 1.92 -3.78 5.53
C SER A 311 1.18 -5.06 5.92
N ALA A 312 1.71 -6.22 5.54
CA ALA A 312 1.15 -7.51 5.91
C ALA A 312 1.16 -7.74 7.43
N SER A 313 2.14 -7.18 8.15
CA SER A 313 2.22 -7.32 9.62
C SER A 313 1.06 -6.66 10.38
N ILE A 314 0.35 -5.71 9.77
CA ILE A 314 -0.86 -5.10 10.38
C ILE A 314 -2.15 -5.56 9.71
N SER A 315 -2.08 -6.40 8.69
CA SER A 315 -3.24 -6.77 7.87
C SER A 315 -4.09 -7.91 8.45
N GLY A 316 -3.67 -8.54 9.55
CA GLY A 316 -4.38 -9.68 10.15
C GLY A 316 -5.79 -9.38 10.69
N ILE A 317 -6.16 -8.10 10.81
CA ILE A 317 -7.48 -7.64 11.23
C ILE A 317 -8.17 -6.81 10.12
N ILE A 318 -7.68 -6.87 8.90
CA ILE A 318 -8.19 -6.10 7.76
C ILE A 318 -9.10 -6.97 6.90
N ASP A 319 -10.17 -6.38 6.37
CA ASP A 319 -11.20 -7.10 5.62
C ASP A 319 -10.76 -7.41 4.18
N TYR A 320 -10.03 -6.49 3.52
CA TYR A 320 -9.56 -6.64 2.14
C TYR A 320 -8.07 -6.31 2.01
N ILE A 321 -7.34 -7.18 1.34
CA ILE A 321 -5.89 -7.06 1.16
C ILE A 321 -5.55 -6.92 -0.32
N ASP A 322 -4.66 -5.97 -0.64
CA ASP A 322 -4.18 -5.65 -1.97
C ASP A 322 -2.68 -5.32 -1.92
N LEU A 323 -1.88 -6.33 -1.61
CA LEU A 323 -0.44 -6.26 -1.33
C LEU A 323 0.34 -7.08 -2.35
N ASP A 324 0.31 -6.66 -3.61
CA ASP A 324 0.83 -7.42 -4.75
C ASP A 324 1.99 -6.78 -5.48
N SER A 325 2.35 -5.52 -5.20
CA SER A 325 3.28 -4.74 -6.03
C SER A 325 4.66 -5.40 -6.19
N HIS A 326 5.16 -6.10 -5.16
CA HIS A 326 6.44 -6.80 -5.21
C HIS A 326 6.48 -7.95 -6.24
N TYR A 327 5.33 -8.50 -6.65
CA TYR A 327 5.29 -9.50 -7.74
C TYR A 327 5.56 -8.89 -9.12
N ASN A 328 5.42 -7.58 -9.25
CA ASN A 328 5.76 -6.85 -10.46
C ASN A 328 7.26 -6.50 -10.54
N LEU A 329 8.03 -6.69 -9.46
CA LEU A 329 9.47 -6.49 -9.43
C LEU A 329 10.20 -7.74 -9.93
N ASN A 330 10.99 -7.62 -11.00
CA ASN A 330 11.75 -8.74 -11.53
C ASN A 330 13.20 -8.34 -11.84
N PRO A 331 14.15 -8.70 -10.96
CA PRO A 331 13.93 -9.32 -9.65
C PRO A 331 13.49 -8.33 -8.56
N ASP A 332 12.74 -8.79 -7.56
CA ASP A 332 12.57 -8.04 -6.32
C ASP A 332 13.93 -7.95 -5.60
N PRO A 333 14.42 -6.73 -5.25
CA PRO A 333 15.71 -6.56 -4.58
C PRO A 333 15.71 -7.02 -3.13
N SER A 334 14.54 -7.32 -2.60
CA SER A 334 14.32 -7.63 -1.19
C SER A 334 13.70 -9.02 -0.98
N THR A 335 13.55 -9.38 0.27
CA THR A 335 12.80 -10.55 0.75
C THR A 335 11.86 -10.11 1.86
N GLY A 336 10.86 -10.92 2.20
CA GLY A 336 10.00 -10.59 3.35
C GLY A 336 8.69 -11.36 3.38
N THR A 337 8.10 -11.60 2.24
CA THR A 337 6.80 -12.29 2.14
C THR A 337 6.83 -13.41 1.11
N ASN A 338 5.90 -14.35 1.28
CA ASN A 338 5.58 -15.37 0.30
C ASN A 338 4.07 -15.41 0.08
N LEU A 339 3.65 -15.90 -1.06
CA LEU A 339 2.25 -16.15 -1.35
C LEU A 339 1.92 -17.63 -1.10
N ILE A 340 1.00 -17.90 -0.19
CA ILE A 340 0.52 -19.26 0.12
C ILE A 340 -1.00 -19.23 0.01
N ASP A 341 -1.57 -19.97 -0.91
CA ASP A 341 -3.01 -20.03 -1.18
C ASP A 341 -3.68 -18.67 -1.38
N GLY A 342 -2.99 -17.76 -2.05
CA GLY A 342 -3.46 -16.38 -2.27
C GLY A 342 -3.24 -15.44 -1.08
N ILE A 343 -2.73 -15.93 0.04
CA ILE A 343 -2.51 -15.14 1.26
C ILE A 343 -1.05 -14.71 1.34
N THR A 344 -0.80 -13.43 1.59
CA THR A 344 0.53 -12.89 1.87
C THR A 344 1.01 -13.44 3.22
N SER A 345 1.92 -14.42 3.16
CA SER A 345 2.42 -15.12 4.35
C SER A 345 3.59 -14.38 4.97
N LEU A 346 3.56 -14.24 6.29
CA LEU A 346 4.62 -13.64 7.08
C LEU A 346 5.55 -14.67 7.69
N SER A 347 6.84 -14.32 7.80
CA SER A 347 7.83 -15.05 8.59
C SER A 347 7.42 -15.13 10.07
N ASN A 348 7.92 -16.15 10.76
CA ASN A 348 7.88 -16.22 12.22
C ASN A 348 9.13 -15.60 12.88
N ASN A 349 10.08 -15.12 12.09
CA ASN A 349 11.28 -14.46 12.58
C ASN A 349 10.95 -13.12 13.22
N PRO A 350 11.78 -12.60 14.13
CA PRO A 350 11.61 -11.28 14.72
C PRO A 350 11.58 -10.17 13.66
N GLY A 351 10.78 -9.14 13.90
CA GLY A 351 10.54 -8.02 12.98
C GLY A 351 9.40 -8.31 11.98
N HIS A 352 9.29 -7.49 10.94
CA HIS A 352 8.34 -7.74 9.85
C HIS A 352 8.88 -8.77 8.84
N GLY A 353 10.16 -9.05 8.87
CA GLY A 353 10.81 -10.07 8.04
C GLY A 353 11.27 -9.58 6.68
N GLY A 354 11.01 -8.31 6.33
CA GLY A 354 11.49 -7.70 5.10
C GLY A 354 12.91 -7.16 5.26
N GLU A 355 13.77 -7.46 4.28
CA GLU A 355 15.15 -6.94 4.22
C GLU A 355 15.69 -6.94 2.78
N LEU A 356 16.66 -6.09 2.49
CA LEU A 356 17.36 -6.13 1.22
C LEU A 356 18.19 -7.40 1.11
N LYS A 357 18.27 -7.97 -0.10
CA LYS A 357 19.17 -9.08 -0.40
C LYS A 357 20.62 -8.64 -0.33
N LYS A 358 21.50 -9.48 0.20
CA LYS A 358 22.94 -9.18 0.36
C LYS A 358 23.70 -8.91 -0.96
N THR A 359 23.06 -9.13 -2.09
CA THR A 359 23.62 -8.87 -3.43
C THR A 359 23.49 -7.41 -3.87
N TYR A 360 22.94 -6.56 -3.02
CA TYR A 360 22.70 -5.13 -3.28
C TYR A 360 23.34 -4.25 -2.22
#